data_37bde0fabb74d90847e99f975937e93c
#
_entry.id   37bde0fabb74d90847e99f975937e93c
#
_cell.length_a   1.000
_cell.length_b   1.000
_cell.length_c   1.000
_cell.angle_alpha   90.00
_cell.angle_beta   90.00
_cell.angle_gamma   90.00
#
_symmetry.space_group_name_H-M   'P 1'
#
loop_
_entity.id
_entity.type
_entity.pdbx_description
1 polymer ?
#
loop_
_entity_poly.entity_id
_entity_poly.type
_entity_poly.pdbx_seq_one_letter_code
_entity_poly.pdbx_strand_id
1 'polypeptide(L)'
;FNPKAVSRISLDPAVVDCIVFWTKNPAPMLPRLRELERYKYYFQFTLNPYGADVENRLPDLSRRIETFKRLSDAIGRDRVIWRYDPILRDHTAKCMLGFIDHYRHIRGALGELGVGPLRRDEIEVMAQSFVRALEPYPIALETCTVKVDLRHLGIPSGMCIDRGLVERIAGYPIAAKKDKNQRQVCNSIESIDVGTYETCLNGCAYCYALKGNYNRAE
;
A
#
# COMPACT_ATOMS: atom_id res chain seq x y z
N PHE A 1 -11.23 -14.20 -9.46
CA PHE A 1 -11.99 -14.04 -8.20
C PHE A 1 -13.38 -14.66 -8.34
N ASN A 2 -13.75 -15.57 -7.45
CA ASN A 2 -15.09 -16.14 -7.40
C ASN A 2 -15.85 -15.50 -6.22
N PRO A 3 -16.83 -14.62 -6.46
CA PRO A 3 -17.54 -13.92 -5.40
C PRO A 3 -18.44 -14.84 -4.54
N LYS A 4 -18.63 -16.09 -4.96
CA LYS A 4 -19.40 -17.12 -4.24
C LYS A 4 -18.51 -18.04 -3.39
N ALA A 5 -17.20 -17.90 -3.50
CA ALA A 5 -16.26 -18.67 -2.68
C ALA A 5 -16.20 -18.11 -1.27
N VAL A 6 -16.51 -18.94 -0.29
CA VAL A 6 -16.35 -18.63 1.14
C VAL A 6 -15.15 -19.41 1.65
N SER A 7 -14.16 -18.71 2.17
CA SER A 7 -12.99 -19.32 2.82
C SER A 7 -13.08 -19.09 4.34
N ARG A 8 -12.77 -20.10 5.12
CA ARG A 8 -12.54 -19.96 6.57
C ARG A 8 -11.06 -19.79 6.82
N ILE A 9 -10.70 -18.76 7.56
CA ILE A 9 -9.33 -18.45 7.92
C ILE A 9 -9.27 -18.38 9.45
N SER A 10 -8.28 -19.08 10.04
CA SER A 10 -8.02 -18.94 11.47
C SER A 10 -7.31 -17.59 11.70
N LEU A 11 -7.83 -16.84 12.67
CA LEU A 11 -7.14 -15.65 13.20
C LEU A 11 -6.52 -15.94 14.57
N ASP A 12 -6.29 -17.21 14.89
CA ASP A 12 -5.56 -17.58 16.11
C ASP A 12 -4.11 -17.03 16.02
N PRO A 13 -3.67 -16.23 16.99
CA PRO A 13 -2.29 -15.70 17.03
C PRO A 13 -1.19 -16.77 16.97
N ALA A 14 -1.51 -18.02 17.34
CA ALA A 14 -0.58 -19.15 17.27
C ALA A 14 -0.33 -19.64 15.84
N VAL A 15 -1.22 -19.31 14.89
CA VAL A 15 -1.12 -19.73 13.48
C VAL A 15 -1.01 -18.58 12.50
N VAL A 16 -1.05 -17.34 12.99
CA VAL A 16 -0.90 -16.14 12.18
C VAL A 16 0.49 -15.54 12.38
N ASP A 17 1.35 -15.68 11.42
CA ASP A 17 2.72 -15.13 11.48
C ASP A 17 2.72 -13.60 11.56
N CYS A 18 1.92 -12.94 10.73
CA CYS A 18 1.83 -11.49 10.70
C CYS A 18 0.54 -11.03 10.01
N ILE A 19 -0.06 -9.93 10.51
CA ILE A 19 -1.18 -9.24 9.85
C ILE A 19 -0.64 -8.00 9.14
N VAL A 20 -0.96 -7.86 7.86
CA VAL A 20 -0.60 -6.68 7.06
C VAL A 20 -1.85 -5.87 6.77
N PHE A 21 -1.93 -4.66 7.32
CA PHE A 21 -3.03 -3.74 7.07
C PHE A 21 -2.71 -2.81 5.90
N TRP A 22 -3.53 -2.87 4.86
CA TRP A 22 -3.50 -1.89 3.77
C TRP A 22 -4.61 -0.87 3.94
N THR A 23 -4.23 0.38 4.12
CA THR A 23 -5.22 1.42 4.40
C THR A 23 -4.77 2.79 3.91
N LYS A 24 -5.73 3.67 3.64
CA LYS A 24 -5.55 5.11 3.38
C LYS A 24 -5.97 5.98 4.56
N ASN A 25 -6.70 5.40 5.52
CA ASN A 25 -7.16 6.10 6.71
C ASN A 25 -7.33 5.15 7.89
N PRO A 26 -6.27 4.87 8.66
CA PRO A 26 -6.34 4.04 9.86
C PRO A 26 -6.83 4.82 11.10
N ALA A 27 -7.25 6.09 10.97
CA ALA A 27 -7.69 6.88 12.11
C ALA A 27 -8.72 6.17 13.02
N PRO A 28 -9.73 5.43 12.49
CA PRO A 28 -10.67 4.68 13.34
C PRO A 28 -10.02 3.53 14.11
N MET A 29 -8.86 3.03 13.67
CA MET A 29 -8.15 1.92 14.33
C MET A 29 -7.23 2.41 15.46
N LEU A 30 -6.77 3.66 15.43
CA LEU A 30 -5.80 4.16 16.43
C LEU A 30 -6.23 3.92 17.88
N PRO A 31 -7.49 4.22 18.31
CA PRO A 31 -7.91 3.96 19.68
C PRO A 31 -8.05 2.46 20.01
N ARG A 32 -8.05 1.60 18.98
CA ARG A 32 -8.26 0.15 19.11
C ARG A 32 -7.00 -0.68 18.89
N LEU A 33 -5.83 -0.06 18.74
CA LEU A 33 -4.56 -0.78 18.52
C LEU A 33 -4.24 -1.79 19.62
N ARG A 34 -4.73 -1.58 20.83
CA ARG A 34 -4.60 -2.54 21.95
C ARG A 34 -5.25 -3.91 21.67
N GLU A 35 -6.29 -3.95 20.84
CA GLU A 35 -6.93 -5.22 20.44
C GLU A 35 -5.99 -6.10 19.59
N LEU A 36 -4.95 -5.51 19.04
CA LEU A 36 -3.94 -6.17 18.20
C LEU A 36 -2.66 -6.57 18.96
N GLU A 37 -2.55 -6.32 20.27
CA GLU A 37 -1.31 -6.57 21.05
C GLU A 37 -0.85 -8.03 20.99
N ARG A 38 -1.79 -8.97 20.83
CA ARG A 38 -1.51 -10.40 20.70
C ARG A 38 -1.01 -10.81 19.32
N TYR A 39 -1.05 -9.93 18.31
CA TYR A 39 -0.62 -10.19 16.94
C TYR A 39 0.68 -9.47 16.61
N LYS A 40 1.42 -10.06 15.69
CA LYS A 40 2.47 -9.37 14.93
C LYS A 40 1.81 -8.69 13.75
N TYR A 41 2.06 -7.40 13.53
CA TYR A 41 1.40 -6.67 12.45
C TYR A 41 2.20 -5.44 12.02
N TYR A 42 1.95 -4.97 10.81
CA TYR A 42 2.41 -3.69 10.30
C TYR A 42 1.39 -3.07 9.33
N PHE A 43 1.60 -1.82 9.01
CA PHE A 43 0.72 -1.08 8.09
C PHE A 43 1.43 -0.74 6.79
N GLN A 44 0.73 -0.96 5.68
CA GLN A 44 0.97 -0.38 4.37
C GLN A 44 0.04 0.84 4.26
N PHE A 45 0.53 2.00 4.66
CA PHE A 45 -0.29 3.22 4.65
C PHE A 45 -0.14 3.94 3.31
N THR A 46 -1.21 3.99 2.52
CA THR A 46 -1.22 4.74 1.27
C THR A 46 -1.57 6.20 1.56
N LEU A 47 -0.62 7.08 1.35
CA LEU A 47 -0.77 8.51 1.54
C LEU A 47 -0.39 9.23 0.25
N ASN A 48 -1.40 9.73 -0.46
CA ASN A 48 -1.27 10.42 -1.75
C ASN A 48 -1.70 11.90 -1.59
N PRO A 49 -1.16 12.82 -2.40
CA PRO A 49 -1.52 14.24 -2.37
C PRO A 49 -2.79 14.56 -3.16
N TYR A 50 -3.58 13.55 -3.53
CA TYR A 50 -4.79 13.77 -4.33
C TYR A 50 -5.89 14.47 -3.54
N GLY A 51 -6.62 15.34 -4.23
CA GLY A 51 -7.78 16.04 -3.71
C GLY A 51 -9.07 15.21 -3.74
N ALA A 52 -10.18 15.86 -3.37
CA ALA A 52 -11.49 15.22 -3.33
C ALA A 52 -12.04 14.83 -4.71
N ASP A 53 -11.48 15.36 -5.79
CA ASP A 53 -11.76 14.96 -7.17
C ASP A 53 -11.34 13.52 -7.47
N VAL A 54 -10.27 13.05 -6.83
CA VAL A 54 -9.71 11.70 -7.01
C VAL A 54 -9.99 10.79 -5.81
N GLU A 55 -9.93 11.32 -4.59
CA GLU A 55 -10.10 10.61 -3.30
C GLU A 55 -11.22 11.28 -2.47
N ASN A 56 -12.45 11.25 -2.98
CA ASN A 56 -13.58 12.09 -2.57
C ASN A 56 -14.10 11.86 -1.15
N ARG A 57 -13.79 10.74 -0.50
CA ARG A 57 -14.28 10.39 0.84
C ARG A 57 -13.16 10.23 1.87
N LEU A 58 -11.96 10.63 1.52
CA LEU A 58 -10.84 10.65 2.46
C LEU A 58 -10.79 11.99 3.20
N PRO A 59 -10.31 12.00 4.45
CA PRO A 59 -9.95 13.25 5.12
C PRO A 59 -8.92 14.02 4.30
N ASP A 60 -8.85 15.32 4.51
CA ASP A 60 -7.82 16.16 3.89
C ASP A 60 -6.39 15.64 4.17
N LEU A 61 -5.45 16.08 3.33
CA LEU A 61 -4.08 15.60 3.39
C LEU A 61 -3.42 15.86 4.75
N SER A 62 -3.69 17.01 5.37
CA SER A 62 -3.09 17.39 6.65
C SER A 62 -3.53 16.44 7.77
N ARG A 63 -4.81 16.08 7.81
CA ARG A 63 -5.34 15.09 8.77
C ARG A 63 -4.78 13.69 8.51
N ARG A 64 -4.59 13.31 7.25
CA ARG A 64 -3.98 12.00 6.91
C ARG A 64 -2.51 11.96 7.31
N ILE A 65 -1.76 13.05 7.12
CA ILE A 65 -0.38 13.20 7.59
C ILE A 65 -0.31 13.06 9.11
N GLU A 66 -1.18 13.75 9.82
CA GLU A 66 -1.24 13.64 11.28
C GLU A 66 -1.57 12.23 11.75
N THR A 67 -2.51 11.56 11.07
CA THR A 67 -2.86 10.16 11.34
C THR A 67 -1.66 9.23 11.11
N PHE A 68 -0.87 9.48 10.04
CA PHE A 68 0.34 8.73 9.74
C PHE A 68 1.38 8.86 10.87
N LYS A 69 1.66 10.09 11.31
CA LYS A 69 2.57 10.37 12.42
C LYS A 69 2.14 9.66 13.70
N ARG A 70 0.87 9.84 14.10
CA ARG A 70 0.31 9.22 15.29
C ARG A 70 0.37 7.69 15.25
N LEU A 71 0.14 7.08 14.08
CA LEU A 71 0.30 5.64 13.90
C LEU A 71 1.76 5.23 14.10
N SER A 72 2.69 5.95 13.46
CA SER A 72 4.12 5.70 13.57
C SER A 72 4.64 5.84 15.01
N ASP A 73 4.19 6.86 15.73
CA ASP A 73 4.54 7.07 17.15
C ASP A 73 3.99 5.93 18.04
N ALA A 74 2.79 5.42 17.70
CA ALA A 74 2.13 4.37 18.49
C ALA A 74 2.75 2.98 18.30
N ILE A 75 3.20 2.63 17.08
CA ILE A 75 3.65 1.25 16.76
C ILE A 75 5.11 1.16 16.31
N GLY A 76 5.80 2.29 16.16
CA GLY A 76 7.17 2.38 15.67
C GLY A 76 7.26 2.55 14.15
N ARG A 77 8.21 3.38 13.69
CA ARG A 77 8.40 3.74 12.27
C ARG A 77 8.70 2.56 11.35
N ASP A 78 9.33 1.50 11.87
CA ASP A 78 9.69 0.30 11.10
C ASP A 78 8.47 -0.57 10.77
N ARG A 79 7.33 -0.31 11.40
CA ARG A 79 6.06 -1.01 11.20
C ARG A 79 5.03 -0.20 10.41
N VAL A 80 5.42 0.99 9.91
CA VAL A 80 4.58 1.81 9.04
C VAL A 80 5.29 2.02 7.71
N ILE A 81 4.88 1.28 6.68
CA ILE A 81 5.41 1.40 5.34
C ILE A 81 4.57 2.42 4.59
N TRP A 82 5.22 3.49 4.18
CA TRP A 82 4.57 4.50 3.39
C TRP A 82 4.44 4.07 1.92
N ARG A 83 3.26 4.21 1.39
CA ARG A 83 2.97 3.97 -0.02
C ARG A 83 2.61 5.29 -0.69
N TYR A 84 3.57 5.86 -1.43
CA TYR A 84 3.47 7.07 -2.24
C TYR A 84 3.07 8.38 -1.51
N ASP A 85 3.71 9.44 -1.87
CA ASP A 85 3.87 10.86 -1.58
C ASP A 85 2.76 11.65 -0.81
N PRO A 86 3.09 12.55 0.13
CA PRO A 86 4.34 13.30 0.30
C PRO A 86 5.33 12.67 1.29
N ILE A 87 6.58 13.15 1.19
CA ILE A 87 7.70 12.68 2.03
C ILE A 87 7.47 13.10 3.48
N LEU A 88 7.36 12.11 4.37
CA LEU A 88 7.27 12.31 5.81
C LEU A 88 8.57 11.84 6.47
N ARG A 89 9.47 12.81 6.72
CA ARG A 89 10.72 12.59 7.40
C ARG A 89 10.49 12.02 8.80
N ASP A 90 11.34 11.09 9.21
CA ASP A 90 11.41 10.50 10.56
C ASP A 90 10.25 9.55 10.95
N HIS A 91 9.25 9.34 10.09
CA HIS A 91 8.07 8.51 10.37
C HIS A 91 8.00 7.20 9.59
N THR A 92 8.97 6.92 8.71
CA THR A 92 9.08 5.64 8.00
C THR A 92 10.53 5.34 7.65
N ALA A 93 10.86 4.05 7.54
CA ALA A 93 12.15 3.57 7.05
C ALA A 93 12.11 3.15 5.58
N LYS A 94 10.92 2.95 5.00
CA LYS A 94 10.73 2.45 3.63
C LYS A 94 9.58 3.17 2.92
N CYS A 95 9.82 3.55 1.67
CA CYS A 95 8.82 4.04 0.74
C CYS A 95 8.66 3.05 -0.43
N MET A 96 7.42 2.66 -0.72
CA MET A 96 7.05 1.80 -1.85
C MET A 96 6.45 2.64 -2.97
N LEU A 97 7.20 2.85 -4.04
CA LEU A 97 6.74 3.57 -5.24
C LEU A 97 5.95 2.62 -6.15
N GLY A 98 4.75 3.02 -6.53
CA GLY A 98 3.93 2.31 -7.51
C GLY A 98 3.35 3.27 -8.53
N PHE A 99 3.18 2.81 -9.77
CA PHE A 99 2.49 3.55 -10.82
C PHE A 99 1.14 2.89 -11.10
N ILE A 100 0.17 3.70 -11.54
CA ILE A 100 -1.18 3.21 -11.75
C ILE A 100 -1.23 2.18 -12.88
N ASP A 101 -1.88 1.05 -12.62
CA ASP A 101 -2.21 0.05 -13.63
C ASP A 101 -3.60 0.35 -14.20
N HIS A 102 -3.70 0.44 -15.52
CA HIS A 102 -4.95 0.70 -16.24
C HIS A 102 -5.81 -0.56 -16.36
N TYR A 103 -6.35 -1.04 -15.22
CA TYR A 103 -7.31 -2.15 -15.24
C TYR A 103 -8.54 -1.81 -16.06
N ARG A 104 -9.09 -2.80 -16.75
CA ARG A 104 -10.23 -2.63 -17.68
C ARG A 104 -11.41 -1.89 -17.05
N HIS A 105 -11.73 -2.19 -15.79
CA HIS A 105 -12.92 -1.67 -15.09
C HIS A 105 -12.73 -0.25 -14.53
N ILE A 106 -11.51 0.29 -14.46
CA ILE A 106 -11.26 1.67 -14.02
C ILE A 106 -10.87 2.62 -15.15
N ARG A 107 -10.72 2.12 -16.39
CA ARG A 107 -10.29 2.95 -17.54
C ARG A 107 -11.23 4.11 -17.82
N GLY A 108 -12.55 3.91 -17.64
CA GLY A 108 -13.52 4.99 -17.80
C GLY A 108 -13.28 6.12 -16.83
N ALA A 109 -13.20 5.82 -15.54
CA ALA A 109 -12.94 6.81 -14.50
C ALA A 109 -11.60 7.54 -14.67
N LEU A 110 -10.56 6.80 -15.09
CA LEU A 110 -9.25 7.42 -15.39
C LEU A 110 -9.31 8.32 -16.62
N GLY A 111 -10.07 7.95 -17.65
CA GLY A 111 -10.28 8.76 -18.85
C GLY A 111 -11.02 10.08 -18.54
N GLU A 112 -12.02 10.04 -17.67
CA GLU A 112 -12.73 11.25 -17.19
C GLU A 112 -11.80 12.21 -16.44
N LEU A 113 -10.79 11.66 -15.75
CA LEU A 113 -9.76 12.44 -15.06
C LEU A 113 -8.59 12.85 -15.99
N GLY A 114 -8.64 12.50 -17.27
CA GLY A 114 -7.54 12.78 -18.22
C GLY A 114 -6.27 11.97 -17.95
N VAL A 115 -6.37 10.86 -17.19
CA VAL A 115 -5.21 10.05 -16.81
C VAL A 115 -5.01 8.90 -17.80
N GLY A 116 -3.95 9.00 -18.61
CA GLY A 116 -3.50 7.96 -19.54
C GLY A 116 -2.43 7.03 -18.95
N PRO A 117 -2.08 5.95 -19.68
CA PRO A 117 -0.94 5.11 -19.32
C PRO A 117 0.36 5.91 -19.40
N LEU A 118 1.21 5.75 -18.39
CA LEU A 118 2.53 6.38 -18.37
C LEU A 118 3.50 5.68 -19.34
N ARG A 119 4.27 6.46 -20.07
CA ARG A 119 5.38 5.98 -20.88
C ARG A 119 6.60 5.70 -19.98
N ARG A 120 7.54 4.93 -20.52
CA ARG A 120 8.77 4.57 -19.81
C ARG A 120 9.58 5.80 -19.37
N ASP A 121 9.76 6.76 -20.28
CA ASP A 121 10.48 8.01 -20.02
C ASP A 121 9.82 8.85 -18.92
N GLU A 122 8.51 8.91 -18.89
CA GLU A 122 7.75 9.59 -17.82
C GLU A 122 7.95 8.92 -16.45
N ILE A 123 7.91 7.57 -16.41
CA ILE A 123 8.18 6.79 -15.21
C ILE A 123 9.60 7.05 -14.69
N GLU A 124 10.59 7.08 -15.57
CA GLU A 124 12.01 7.34 -15.21
C GLU A 124 12.21 8.75 -14.66
N VAL A 125 11.62 9.78 -15.30
CA VAL A 125 11.68 11.17 -14.82
C VAL A 125 11.03 11.31 -13.44
N MET A 126 9.86 10.69 -13.23
CA MET A 126 9.19 10.71 -11.94
C MET A 126 10.03 9.98 -10.88
N ALA A 127 10.57 8.81 -11.19
CA ALA A 127 11.42 8.03 -10.29
C ALA A 127 12.67 8.81 -9.86
N GLN A 128 13.36 9.48 -10.79
CA GLN A 128 14.49 10.36 -10.49
C GLN A 128 14.11 11.50 -9.54
N SER A 129 12.91 12.05 -9.69
CA SER A 129 12.42 13.10 -8.79
C SER A 129 12.23 12.57 -7.36
N PHE A 130 11.77 11.33 -7.20
CA PHE A 130 11.69 10.67 -5.89
C PHE A 130 13.06 10.41 -5.30
N VAL A 131 14.03 9.91 -6.08
CA VAL A 131 15.40 9.71 -5.61
C VAL A 131 15.97 11.00 -5.05
N ARG A 132 15.91 12.09 -5.82
CA ARG A 132 16.40 13.41 -5.37
C ARG A 132 15.69 13.92 -4.13
N ALA A 133 14.37 13.73 -4.06
CA ALA A 133 13.58 14.18 -2.92
C ALA A 133 13.89 13.38 -1.64
N LEU A 134 14.27 12.11 -1.77
CA LEU A 134 14.59 11.22 -0.64
C LEU A 134 16.08 11.22 -0.24
N GLU A 135 16.97 11.74 -1.08
CA GLU A 135 18.42 11.73 -0.85
C GLU A 135 18.84 12.23 0.54
N PRO A 136 18.23 13.30 1.11
CA PRO A 136 18.59 13.77 2.46
C PRO A 136 18.06 12.89 3.61
N TYR A 137 17.31 11.81 3.33
CA TYR A 137 16.57 11.06 4.34
C TYR A 137 16.95 9.58 4.35
N PRO A 138 17.03 8.93 5.52
CA PRO A 138 17.31 7.50 5.65
C PRO A 138 16.05 6.67 5.33
N ILE A 139 15.49 6.84 4.14
CA ILE A 139 14.28 6.14 3.66
C ILE A 139 14.68 5.30 2.45
N ALA A 140 14.53 3.99 2.55
CA ALA A 140 14.73 3.09 1.42
C ALA A 140 13.59 3.26 0.41
N LEU A 141 13.92 3.55 -0.86
CA LEU A 141 12.95 3.62 -1.95
C LEU A 141 12.98 2.33 -2.75
N GLU A 142 11.84 1.66 -2.84
CA GLU A 142 11.65 0.44 -3.62
C GLU A 142 10.41 0.57 -4.51
N THR A 143 10.32 -0.24 -5.57
CA THR A 143 9.13 -0.28 -6.43
C THR A 143 8.20 -1.43 -6.08
N CYS A 144 6.88 -1.21 -6.25
CA CYS A 144 5.89 -2.27 -6.19
C CYS A 144 5.33 -2.56 -7.58
N THR A 145 5.66 -3.73 -8.13
CA THR A 145 5.12 -4.25 -9.41
C THR A 145 5.31 -3.34 -10.62
N VAL A 146 6.33 -2.50 -10.63
CA VAL A 146 6.69 -1.66 -11.77
C VAL A 146 7.41 -2.50 -12.81
N LYS A 147 6.96 -2.43 -14.06
CA LYS A 147 7.53 -3.20 -15.18
C LYS A 147 8.82 -2.61 -15.74
N VAL A 148 9.06 -1.32 -15.50
CA VAL A 148 10.28 -0.62 -15.90
C VAL A 148 11.38 -0.93 -14.89
N ASP A 149 12.55 -1.33 -15.37
CA ASP A 149 13.72 -1.55 -14.52
C ASP A 149 14.32 -0.20 -14.09
N LEU A 150 14.23 0.10 -12.80
CA LEU A 150 14.71 1.34 -12.20
C LEU A 150 15.96 1.13 -11.32
N ARG A 151 16.59 -0.06 -11.37
CA ARG A 151 17.80 -0.35 -10.57
C ARG A 151 18.97 0.57 -10.90
N HIS A 152 19.06 1.05 -12.13
CA HIS A 152 20.07 2.04 -12.55
C HIS A 152 19.91 3.40 -11.85
N LEU A 153 18.74 3.68 -11.25
CA LEU A 153 18.47 4.84 -10.40
C LEU A 153 18.63 4.54 -8.90
N GLY A 154 19.11 3.34 -8.55
CA GLY A 154 19.21 2.90 -7.16
C GLY A 154 17.89 2.44 -6.56
N ILE A 155 16.83 2.21 -7.38
CA ILE A 155 15.51 1.79 -6.91
C ILE A 155 15.30 0.30 -7.23
N PRO A 156 15.47 -0.60 -6.26
CA PRO A 156 15.22 -2.03 -6.47
C PRO A 156 13.73 -2.34 -6.56
N SER A 157 13.42 -3.50 -7.15
CA SER A 157 12.09 -4.08 -7.07
C SER A 157 11.85 -4.61 -5.67
N GLY A 158 10.88 -4.05 -4.98
CA GLY A 158 10.53 -4.39 -3.62
C GLY A 158 9.41 -5.42 -3.51
N MET A 159 9.03 -5.68 -2.27
CA MET A 159 7.99 -6.62 -1.89
C MET A 159 6.96 -5.91 -1.01
N CYS A 160 5.68 -5.97 -1.39
CA CYS A 160 4.61 -5.42 -0.53
C CYS A 160 4.43 -6.26 0.73
N ILE A 161 4.54 -7.59 0.62
CA ILE A 161 4.63 -8.49 1.77
C ILE A 161 6.05 -9.03 1.78
N ASP A 162 6.88 -8.32 2.55
CA ASP A 162 8.33 -8.48 2.60
C ASP A 162 8.69 -9.52 3.66
N ARG A 163 9.30 -10.63 3.23
CA ARG A 163 9.77 -11.70 4.11
C ARG A 163 10.64 -11.14 5.24
N GLY A 164 11.66 -10.36 4.91
CA GLY A 164 12.60 -9.86 5.91
C GLY A 164 11.94 -8.94 6.93
N LEU A 165 10.95 -8.14 6.51
CA LEU A 165 10.16 -7.32 7.42
C LEU A 165 9.29 -8.20 8.33
N VAL A 166 8.60 -9.19 7.76
CA VAL A 166 7.75 -10.11 8.53
C VAL A 166 8.59 -10.87 9.55
N GLU A 167 9.76 -11.42 9.14
CA GLU A 167 10.67 -12.13 10.05
C GLU A 167 11.18 -11.26 11.19
N ARG A 168 11.55 -10.00 10.92
CA ARG A 168 11.95 -9.05 11.98
C ARG A 168 10.82 -8.77 12.96
N ILE A 169 9.58 -8.62 12.47
CA ILE A 169 8.41 -8.35 13.32
C ILE A 169 7.99 -9.61 14.08
N ALA A 170 8.01 -10.77 13.44
CA ALA A 170 7.66 -12.05 14.04
C ALA A 170 8.68 -12.49 15.09
N GLY A 171 9.96 -12.26 14.81
CA GLY A 171 11.08 -12.70 15.66
C GLY A 171 11.56 -14.11 15.33
N TYR A 172 11.12 -14.70 14.21
CA TYR A 172 11.52 -16.03 13.74
C TYR A 172 11.51 -16.11 12.21
N PRO A 173 12.24 -17.07 11.59
CA PRO A 173 12.23 -17.28 10.15
C PRO A 173 10.88 -17.75 9.63
N ILE A 174 10.45 -17.21 8.47
CA ILE A 174 9.18 -17.55 7.82
C ILE A 174 9.42 -18.48 6.64
N ALA A 175 8.79 -19.66 6.67
CA ALA A 175 8.91 -20.67 5.63
C ALA A 175 8.01 -20.45 4.40
N ALA A 176 7.46 -19.23 4.20
CA ALA A 176 6.59 -18.90 3.08
C ALA A 176 7.37 -18.87 1.75
N LYS A 177 6.72 -19.29 0.67
CA LYS A 177 7.24 -19.21 -0.70
C LYS A 177 6.85 -17.87 -1.34
N LYS A 178 7.38 -17.60 -2.56
CA LYS A 178 6.88 -16.50 -3.40
C LYS A 178 5.41 -16.76 -3.73
N ASP A 179 4.57 -15.73 -3.60
CA ASP A 179 3.15 -15.82 -3.95
C ASP A 179 2.98 -16.00 -5.47
N LYS A 180 2.41 -17.13 -5.85
CA LYS A 180 2.15 -17.51 -7.25
C LYS A 180 0.91 -16.80 -7.83
N ASN A 181 0.03 -16.27 -6.98
CA ASN A 181 -1.20 -15.61 -7.38
C ASN A 181 -0.99 -14.11 -7.68
N GLN A 182 0.21 -13.59 -7.40
CA GLN A 182 0.58 -12.21 -7.69
C GLN A 182 1.17 -12.07 -9.10
N ARG A 183 1.27 -10.81 -9.56
CA ARG A 183 1.92 -10.50 -10.83
C ARG A 183 3.34 -11.06 -10.88
N GLN A 184 3.82 -11.46 -12.06
CA GLN A 184 5.16 -12.07 -12.22
C GLN A 184 6.30 -11.23 -11.62
N VAL A 185 6.19 -9.90 -11.73
CA VAL A 185 7.16 -8.94 -11.19
C VAL A 185 7.02 -8.69 -9.69
N CYS A 186 5.97 -9.22 -9.05
CA CYS A 186 5.80 -9.12 -7.60
C CYS A 186 6.66 -10.17 -6.89
N ASN A 187 7.41 -9.74 -5.89
CA ASN A 187 8.28 -10.62 -5.08
C ASN A 187 7.71 -10.92 -3.69
N SER A 188 6.45 -10.53 -3.42
CA SER A 188 5.79 -10.79 -2.13
C SER A 188 5.75 -12.28 -1.81
N ILE A 189 5.85 -12.61 -0.52
CA ILE A 189 5.63 -13.98 -0.03
C ILE A 189 4.15 -14.33 -0.01
N GLU A 190 3.84 -15.62 0.01
CA GLU A 190 2.49 -16.16 0.11
C GLU A 190 1.74 -15.54 1.28
N SER A 191 0.49 -15.14 1.00
CA SER A 191 -0.39 -14.54 2.00
C SER A 191 -1.84 -14.84 1.67
N ILE A 192 -2.72 -14.69 2.66
CA ILE A 192 -4.15 -14.84 2.50
C ILE A 192 -4.78 -13.45 2.61
N ASP A 193 -5.45 -13.00 1.53
CA ASP A 193 -6.23 -11.77 1.55
C ASP A 193 -7.56 -12.02 2.25
N VAL A 194 -7.77 -11.32 3.37
CA VAL A 194 -9.01 -11.37 4.16
C VAL A 194 -9.96 -10.22 3.85
N GLY A 195 -9.56 -9.33 2.94
CA GLY A 195 -10.39 -8.22 2.48
C GLY A 195 -11.53 -8.69 1.58
N THR A 196 -12.60 -7.89 1.53
CA THR A 196 -13.72 -8.09 0.62
C THR A 196 -13.79 -6.93 -0.37
N TYR A 197 -13.92 -7.26 -1.67
CA TYR A 197 -14.10 -6.25 -2.71
C TYR A 197 -15.41 -5.48 -2.48
N GLU A 198 -15.45 -4.23 -2.95
CA GLU A 198 -16.61 -3.32 -2.87
C GLU A 198 -17.05 -2.90 -1.46
N THR A 199 -16.26 -3.19 -0.43
CA THR A 199 -16.58 -2.80 0.96
C THR A 199 -15.88 -1.53 1.41
N CYS A 200 -14.88 -1.05 0.67
CA CYS A 200 -14.14 0.16 1.02
C CYS A 200 -14.96 1.42 0.70
N LEU A 201 -15.13 2.29 1.69
CA LEU A 201 -15.91 3.53 1.57
C LEU A 201 -15.11 4.74 1.07
N ASN A 202 -13.81 4.59 0.78
CA ASN A 202 -12.94 5.72 0.41
C ASN A 202 -13.22 6.31 -0.98
N GLY A 203 -13.88 5.57 -1.87
CA GLY A 203 -14.34 6.07 -3.16
C GLY A 203 -13.24 6.55 -4.13
N CYS A 204 -12.05 5.98 -4.11
CA CYS A 204 -10.95 6.39 -4.99
C CYS A 204 -11.25 6.04 -6.45
N ALA A 205 -11.11 6.99 -7.37
CA ALA A 205 -11.41 6.82 -8.79
C ALA A 205 -10.55 5.74 -9.49
N TYR A 206 -9.38 5.44 -8.94
CA TYR A 206 -8.44 4.44 -9.47
C TYR A 206 -8.48 3.10 -8.72
N CYS A 207 -9.51 2.85 -7.92
CA CYS A 207 -9.55 1.65 -7.07
C CYS A 207 -9.85 0.38 -7.88
N TYR A 208 -8.91 -0.55 -7.90
CA TYR A 208 -9.09 -1.85 -8.56
C TYR A 208 -10.08 -2.78 -7.85
N ALA A 209 -10.40 -2.51 -6.59
CA ALA A 209 -11.31 -3.33 -5.79
C ALA A 209 -12.79 -2.91 -5.92
N LEU A 210 -13.09 -1.85 -6.67
CA LEU A 210 -14.44 -1.43 -6.98
C LEU A 210 -14.85 -1.99 -8.34
N LYS A 211 -15.90 -2.82 -8.37
CA LYS A 211 -16.52 -3.35 -9.58
C LYS A 211 -17.88 -2.66 -9.78
N GLY A 212 -17.97 -1.71 -10.63
CA GLY A 212 -19.25 -1.08 -10.92
C GLY A 212 -19.13 0.42 -11.13
N ASN A 213 -20.16 1.01 -11.72
CA ASN A 213 -20.20 2.43 -11.99
C ASN A 213 -19.90 3.21 -10.72
N TYR A 214 -18.89 4.03 -10.82
CA TYR A 214 -18.55 5.04 -9.85
C TYR A 214 -19.72 6.03 -9.81
N ASN A 215 -20.81 5.67 -9.14
CA ASN A 215 -21.86 6.64 -8.85
C ASN A 215 -21.23 7.66 -7.92
N ARG A 216 -20.89 8.81 -8.46
CA ARG A 216 -20.69 10.02 -7.69
C ARG A 216 -21.96 10.15 -6.87
N ALA A 217 -21.91 9.75 -5.60
CA ALA A 217 -23.02 9.98 -4.70
C ALA A 217 -23.23 11.49 -4.65
N GLU A 218 -24.43 11.89 -5.01
CA GLU A 218 -25.00 13.22 -4.83
C GLU A 218 -24.86 13.71 -3.38
#